data_ad20bf12bbd37ca54ba572ff2db3bd4c
#
_entry.id   ad20bf12bbd37ca54ba572ff2db3bd4c
#
_cell.length_a   1.000
_cell.length_b   1.000
_cell.length_c   1.000
_cell.angle_alpha   90.00
_cell.angle_beta   90.00
_cell.angle_gamma   90.00
#
_symmetry.space_group_name_H-M   'P 1'
#
loop_
_entity.id
_entity.type
_entity.pdbx_description
1 polymer ?
#
loop_
_entity_poly.entity_id
_entity_poly.type
_entity_poly.pdbx_seq_one_letter_code
_entity_poly.pdbx_strand_id
1 'polypeptide(L)'
;MMNINIVCVGKLKEDYLRMACAEYEKRLGAFCRLKITELIPARLPEEPNPAQISAALAEEGKRILACIKPGEAVFTLCIEGKELPSEGLAKEIEKCALGGFGSLCFIIGGSHGLAPEVKSASRFRLSMSPMTFPHQLARVMLLEQIYRAFMITNGGKYHK
;
A
#
# COMPACT_ATOMS: atom_id res chain seq x y z
N MET A 1 17.05 8.17 6.99
CA MET A 1 16.42 7.06 6.26
C MET A 1 14.91 7.12 6.43
N MET A 2 14.18 7.14 5.33
CA MET A 2 12.72 7.24 5.31
C MET A 2 12.07 6.01 5.95
N ASN A 3 10.98 6.21 6.66
CA ASN A 3 10.14 5.12 7.14
C ASN A 3 9.04 4.82 6.11
N ILE A 4 8.87 3.57 5.77
CA ILE A 4 7.78 3.10 4.90
C ILE A 4 6.93 2.14 5.70
N ASN A 5 5.68 2.49 5.90
CA ASN A 5 4.70 1.64 6.54
C ASN A 5 3.73 1.11 5.49
N ILE A 6 3.45 -0.17 5.52
CA ILE A 6 2.43 -0.79 4.67
C ILE A 6 1.39 -1.40 5.58
N VAL A 7 0.15 -0.97 5.42
CA VAL A 7 -1.00 -1.49 6.15
C VAL A 7 -1.83 -2.31 5.18
N CYS A 8 -1.98 -3.59 5.46
CA CYS A 8 -2.70 -4.54 4.61
C CYS A 8 -3.88 -5.13 5.36
N VAL A 9 -5.02 -5.25 4.69
CA VAL A 9 -6.14 -6.05 5.20
C VAL A 9 -5.97 -7.47 4.68
N GLY A 10 -5.72 -8.41 5.59
CA GLY A 10 -5.43 -9.80 5.27
C GLY A 10 -3.95 -10.13 5.36
N LYS A 11 -3.66 -11.42 5.23
CA LYS A 11 -2.29 -11.97 5.29
C LYS A 11 -1.96 -12.72 4.00
N LEU A 12 -0.67 -12.98 3.80
CA LEU A 12 -0.21 -13.82 2.70
C LEU A 12 -0.48 -15.29 3.05
N LYS A 13 -1.16 -16.00 2.16
CA LYS A 13 -1.51 -17.42 2.35
C LYS A 13 -0.56 -18.36 1.63
N GLU A 14 -0.01 -17.92 0.49
CA GLU A 14 0.82 -18.76 -0.37
C GLU A 14 2.30 -18.55 -0.07
N ASP A 15 3.07 -19.63 -0.02
CA ASP A 15 4.51 -19.57 0.25
C ASP A 15 5.27 -18.77 -0.81
N TYR A 16 4.90 -18.91 -2.09
CA TYR A 16 5.56 -18.16 -3.16
C TYR A 16 5.35 -16.65 -3.03
N LEU A 17 4.20 -16.19 -2.52
CA LEU A 17 3.95 -14.77 -2.26
C LEU A 17 4.72 -14.28 -1.03
N ARG A 18 4.80 -15.09 0.03
CA ARG A 18 5.63 -14.77 1.20
C ARG A 18 7.11 -14.64 0.81
N MET A 19 7.61 -15.55 0.00
CA MET A 19 8.99 -15.53 -0.48
C MET A 19 9.26 -14.31 -1.36
N ALA A 20 8.34 -13.97 -2.26
CA ALA A 20 8.47 -12.79 -3.12
C ALA A 20 8.49 -11.50 -2.28
N CYS A 21 7.58 -11.35 -1.33
CA CYS A 21 7.59 -10.19 -0.42
C CYS A 21 8.88 -10.12 0.39
N ALA A 22 9.33 -11.23 0.96
CA ALA A 22 10.55 -11.28 1.76
C ALA A 22 11.79 -10.83 0.96
N GLU A 23 11.87 -11.18 -0.32
CA GLU A 23 12.96 -10.74 -1.18
C GLU A 23 12.99 -9.21 -1.34
N TYR A 24 11.83 -8.59 -1.60
CA TYR A 24 11.76 -7.14 -1.72
C TYR A 24 11.93 -6.42 -0.37
N GLU A 25 11.43 -6.98 0.71
CA GLU A 25 11.70 -6.46 2.06
C GLU A 25 13.19 -6.40 2.35
N LYS A 26 13.92 -7.47 2.00
CA LYS A 26 15.38 -7.52 2.13
C LYS A 26 16.06 -6.43 1.31
N ARG A 27 15.69 -6.27 0.05
CA ARG A 27 16.26 -5.24 -0.83
C ARG A 27 15.96 -3.83 -0.33
N LEU A 28 14.74 -3.60 0.15
CA LEU A 28 14.32 -2.30 0.68
C LEU A 28 15.06 -1.90 1.94
N GLY A 29 15.58 -2.86 2.70
CA GLY A 29 16.34 -2.59 3.93
C GLY A 29 17.56 -1.68 3.75
N ALA A 30 18.11 -1.61 2.54
CA ALA A 30 19.19 -0.70 2.20
C ALA A 30 18.74 0.76 2.02
N PHE A 31 17.46 1.02 1.80
CA PHE A 31 16.92 2.33 1.40
C PHE A 31 15.96 2.94 2.41
N CYS A 32 15.25 2.11 3.16
CA CYS A 32 14.22 2.58 4.08
C CYS A 32 14.07 1.65 5.28
N ARG A 33 13.38 2.16 6.30
CA ARG A 33 12.90 1.35 7.41
C ARG A 33 11.48 0.91 7.09
N LEU A 34 11.35 -0.33 6.65
CA LEU A 34 10.07 -0.90 6.25
C LEU A 34 9.37 -1.57 7.44
N LYS A 35 8.08 -1.31 7.58
CA LYS A 35 7.20 -2.01 8.49
C LYS A 35 5.93 -2.42 7.75
N ILE A 36 5.54 -3.69 7.88
CA ILE A 36 4.27 -4.20 7.33
C ILE A 36 3.36 -4.58 8.50
N THR A 37 2.15 -4.04 8.49
CA THR A 37 1.10 -4.36 9.46
C THR A 37 -0.03 -5.06 8.74
N GLU A 38 -0.32 -6.28 9.17
CA GLU A 38 -1.44 -7.08 8.65
C GLU A 38 -2.63 -6.96 9.59
N LEU A 39 -3.78 -6.57 9.07
CA LEU A 39 -5.03 -6.48 9.81
C LEU A 39 -5.94 -7.64 9.46
N ILE A 40 -6.66 -8.16 10.45
CA ILE A 40 -7.64 -9.21 10.23
C ILE A 40 -8.83 -8.62 9.48
N PRO A 41 -9.25 -9.22 8.34
CA PRO A 41 -10.43 -8.77 7.62
C PRO A 41 -11.69 -8.84 8.49
N ALA A 42 -12.60 -7.89 8.31
CA ALA A 42 -13.91 -7.95 8.93
C ALA A 42 -14.69 -9.14 8.38
N ARG A 43 -15.48 -9.77 9.25
CA ARG A 43 -16.28 -10.94 8.86
C ARG A 43 -17.41 -10.53 7.92
N LEU A 44 -17.59 -11.33 6.87
CA LEU A 44 -18.68 -11.22 5.91
C LEU A 44 -19.30 -12.60 5.70
N PRO A 45 -20.63 -12.67 5.46
CA PRO A 45 -21.26 -13.89 5.00
C PRO A 45 -20.75 -14.26 3.60
N GLU A 46 -21.05 -15.47 3.16
CA GLU A 46 -20.61 -15.97 1.84
C GLU A 46 -21.13 -15.10 0.68
N GLU A 47 -22.38 -14.65 0.78
CA GLU A 47 -23.00 -13.75 -0.19
C GLU A 47 -23.45 -12.45 0.50
N PRO A 48 -22.50 -11.52 0.74
CA PRO A 48 -22.84 -10.29 1.45
C PRO A 48 -23.66 -9.33 0.60
N ASN A 49 -24.62 -8.66 1.23
CA ASN A 49 -25.35 -7.56 0.60
C ASN A 49 -24.53 -6.25 0.69
N PRO A 50 -24.92 -5.19 -0.06
CA PRO A 50 -24.18 -3.92 -0.04
C PRO A 50 -24.04 -3.29 1.35
N ALA A 51 -25.05 -3.40 2.20
CA ALA A 51 -25.02 -2.85 3.56
C ALA A 51 -23.99 -3.59 4.44
N GLN A 52 -23.90 -4.92 4.31
CA GLN A 52 -22.93 -5.73 5.02
C GLN A 52 -21.50 -5.41 4.56
N ILE A 53 -21.28 -5.24 3.26
CA ILE A 53 -19.99 -4.83 2.70
C ILE A 53 -19.59 -3.47 3.25
N SER A 54 -20.49 -2.50 3.22
CA SER A 54 -20.24 -1.15 3.74
C SER A 54 -19.88 -1.16 5.23
N ALA A 55 -20.58 -1.95 6.03
CA ALA A 55 -20.29 -2.09 7.47
C ALA A 55 -18.92 -2.75 7.71
N ALA A 56 -18.57 -3.77 6.93
CA ALA A 56 -17.28 -4.44 7.02
C ALA A 56 -16.14 -3.49 6.65
N LEU A 57 -16.29 -2.71 5.57
CA LEU A 57 -15.30 -1.72 5.16
C LEU A 57 -15.14 -0.63 6.21
N ALA A 58 -16.21 -0.18 6.84
CA ALA A 58 -16.16 0.80 7.92
C ALA A 58 -15.40 0.27 9.14
N GLU A 59 -15.60 -0.99 9.51
CA GLU A 59 -14.88 -1.66 10.59
C GLU A 59 -13.38 -1.78 10.28
N GLU A 60 -13.03 -2.25 9.09
CA GLU A 60 -11.65 -2.31 8.63
C GLU A 60 -11.02 -0.92 8.57
N GLY A 61 -11.78 0.06 8.10
CA GLY A 61 -11.35 1.45 8.00
C GLY A 61 -10.93 2.07 9.33
N LYS A 62 -11.66 1.79 10.39
CA LYS A 62 -11.29 2.22 11.75
C LYS A 62 -9.94 1.66 12.18
N ARG A 63 -9.71 0.38 11.91
CA ARG A 63 -8.44 -0.28 12.23
C ARG A 63 -7.29 0.27 11.39
N ILE A 64 -7.53 0.53 10.11
CA ILE A 64 -6.55 1.13 9.21
C ILE A 64 -6.17 2.52 9.69
N LEU A 65 -7.15 3.38 9.94
CA LEU A 65 -6.91 4.75 10.40
C LEU A 65 -6.13 4.80 11.72
N ALA A 66 -6.36 3.83 12.60
CA ALA A 66 -5.62 3.72 13.86
C ALA A 66 -4.13 3.35 13.65
N CYS A 67 -3.78 2.78 12.50
CA CYS A 67 -2.38 2.46 12.15
C CYS A 67 -1.62 3.64 11.56
N ILE A 68 -2.30 4.67 11.10
CA ILE A 68 -1.67 5.86 10.51
C ILE A 68 -1.14 6.75 11.63
N LYS A 69 0.13 7.07 11.56
CA LYS A 69 0.77 7.96 12.53
C LYS A 69 0.60 9.42 12.12
N PRO A 70 0.54 10.35 13.08
CA PRO A 70 0.55 11.77 12.76
C PRO A 70 1.77 12.14 11.91
N GLY A 71 1.53 12.92 10.85
CA GLY A 71 2.60 13.39 9.97
C GLY A 71 3.04 12.40 8.89
N GLU A 72 2.40 11.23 8.76
CA GLU A 72 2.65 10.34 7.63
C GLU A 72 1.95 10.83 6.37
N ALA A 73 2.62 10.72 5.24
CA ALA A 73 1.97 10.89 3.94
C ALA A 73 1.31 9.57 3.54
N VAL A 74 0.00 9.59 3.37
CA VAL A 74 -0.80 8.37 3.13
C VAL A 74 -1.07 8.18 1.64
N PHE A 75 -0.76 6.98 1.15
CA PHE A 75 -1.06 6.52 -0.20
C PHE A 75 -2.02 5.34 -0.10
N THR A 76 -3.20 5.47 -0.68
CA THR A 76 -4.16 4.35 -0.76
C THR A 76 -4.12 3.72 -2.14
N LEU A 77 -4.13 2.38 -2.19
CA LEU A 77 -4.28 1.66 -3.44
C LEU A 77 -5.76 1.57 -3.77
N CYS A 78 -6.16 2.20 -4.86
CA CYS A 78 -7.55 2.23 -5.33
C CYS A 78 -7.58 2.08 -6.86
N ILE A 79 -8.48 1.26 -7.39
CA ILE A 79 -8.65 1.09 -8.84
C ILE A 79 -8.98 2.43 -9.50
N GLU A 80 -9.82 3.24 -8.86
CA GLU A 80 -10.24 4.57 -9.32
C GLU A 80 -9.22 5.68 -9.06
N GLY A 81 -8.07 5.34 -8.51
CA GLY A 81 -6.99 6.29 -8.27
C GLY A 81 -6.26 6.70 -9.54
N LYS A 82 -5.22 7.49 -9.37
CA LYS A 82 -4.37 7.94 -10.47
C LYS A 82 -3.34 6.87 -10.82
N GLU A 83 -3.28 6.52 -12.08
CA GLU A 83 -2.22 5.66 -12.60
C GLU A 83 -0.95 6.46 -12.83
N LEU A 84 0.18 5.90 -12.44
CA LEU A 84 1.49 6.51 -12.62
C LEU A 84 2.44 5.51 -13.28
N PRO A 85 3.34 5.99 -14.16
CA PRO A 85 4.52 5.19 -14.49
C PRO A 85 5.44 5.08 -13.28
N SER A 86 6.37 4.15 -13.30
CA SER A 86 7.29 3.91 -12.17
C SER A 86 8.07 5.17 -11.78
N GLU A 87 8.50 5.96 -12.76
CA GLU A 87 9.17 7.25 -12.53
C GLU A 87 8.26 8.27 -11.85
N GLY A 88 6.96 8.19 -12.14
CA GLY A 88 5.95 9.04 -11.50
C GLY A 88 5.80 8.71 -10.03
N LEU A 89 5.77 7.43 -9.66
CA LEU A 89 5.75 7.02 -8.25
C LEU A 89 7.03 7.46 -7.53
N ALA A 90 8.18 7.30 -8.17
CA ALA A 90 9.45 7.77 -7.61
C ALA A 90 9.41 9.27 -7.30
N LYS A 91 8.87 10.08 -8.23
CA LYS A 91 8.71 11.53 -8.04
C LYS A 91 7.74 11.86 -6.89
N GLU A 92 6.63 11.14 -6.75
CA GLU A 92 5.68 11.38 -5.66
C GLU A 92 6.30 11.06 -4.29
N ILE A 93 7.07 9.98 -4.19
CA ILE A 93 7.81 9.64 -2.96
C ILE A 93 8.85 10.73 -2.65
N GLU A 94 9.59 11.18 -3.65
CA GLU A 94 10.59 12.25 -3.50
C GLU A 94 9.95 13.58 -3.08
N LYS A 95 8.81 13.94 -3.67
CA LYS A 95 8.05 15.14 -3.25
C LYS A 95 7.66 15.08 -1.77
N CYS A 96 7.25 13.94 -1.29
CA CYS A 96 6.94 13.77 0.13
C CYS A 96 8.18 13.98 1.00
N ALA A 97 9.30 13.39 0.62
CA ALA A 97 10.57 13.57 1.34
C ALA A 97 11.01 15.03 1.39
N LEU A 98 10.96 15.73 0.25
CA LEU A 98 11.29 17.15 0.14
C LEU A 98 10.28 18.05 0.86
N GLY A 99 9.03 17.60 0.98
CA GLY A 99 7.97 18.29 1.70
C GLY A 99 8.01 18.09 3.23
N GLY A 100 9.04 17.42 3.73
CA GLY A 100 9.25 17.23 5.17
C GLY A 100 8.62 15.97 5.75
N PHE A 101 8.05 15.08 4.92
CA PHE A 101 7.53 13.80 5.39
C PHE A 101 8.67 12.79 5.58
N GLY A 102 8.95 12.44 6.82
CA GLY A 102 9.91 11.38 7.14
C GLY A 102 9.34 9.98 7.09
N SER A 103 8.03 9.86 6.91
CA SER A 103 7.31 8.59 6.89
C SER A 103 6.19 8.61 5.86
N LEU A 104 6.06 7.50 5.13
CA LEU A 104 4.96 7.24 4.21
C LEU A 104 4.19 6.02 4.67
N CYS A 105 2.87 6.04 4.46
CA CYS A 105 2.00 4.91 4.75
C CYS A 105 1.25 4.49 3.48
N PHE A 106 1.49 3.28 3.00
CA PHE A 106 0.75 2.69 1.89
C PHE A 106 -0.32 1.76 2.43
N ILE A 107 -1.53 1.89 1.92
CA ILE A 107 -2.68 1.11 2.41
C ILE A 107 -3.21 0.23 1.28
N ILE A 108 -3.29 -1.07 1.56
CA ILE A 108 -3.86 -2.09 0.66
C ILE A 108 -5.10 -2.66 1.33
N GLY A 109 -6.27 -2.48 0.71
CA GLY A 109 -7.52 -3.04 1.20
C GLY A 109 -7.67 -4.53 0.92
N GLY A 110 -8.74 -5.11 1.44
CA GLY A 110 -9.13 -6.48 1.16
C GLY A 110 -9.92 -6.62 -0.14
N SER A 111 -10.72 -7.69 -0.24
CA SER A 111 -11.45 -8.06 -1.47
C SER A 111 -12.46 -7.01 -1.95
N HIS A 112 -13.00 -6.20 -1.06
CA HIS A 112 -14.02 -5.19 -1.38
C HIS A 112 -13.44 -3.76 -1.39
N GLY A 113 -12.12 -3.61 -1.33
CA GLY A 113 -11.44 -2.33 -1.37
C GLY A 113 -11.35 -1.64 -0.01
N LEU A 114 -11.50 -0.33 -0.01
CA LEU A 114 -11.32 0.53 1.16
C LEU A 114 -12.56 1.37 1.44
N ALA A 115 -12.82 1.64 2.72
CA ALA A 115 -13.87 2.56 3.14
C ALA A 115 -13.62 3.98 2.61
N PRO A 116 -14.68 4.77 2.33
CA PRO A 116 -14.53 6.16 1.90
C PRO A 116 -13.68 7.01 2.85
N GLU A 117 -13.79 6.78 4.16
CA GLU A 117 -13.05 7.51 5.20
C GLU A 117 -11.53 7.31 5.06
N VAL A 118 -11.11 6.09 4.69
CA VAL A 118 -9.70 5.77 4.44
C VAL A 118 -9.21 6.49 3.19
N LYS A 119 -9.99 6.44 2.12
CA LYS A 119 -9.66 7.13 0.86
C LYS A 119 -9.57 8.65 1.08
N SER A 120 -10.45 9.22 1.90
CA SER A 120 -10.43 10.66 2.23
C SER A 120 -9.20 11.06 3.05
N ALA A 121 -8.63 10.16 3.81
CA ALA A 121 -7.41 10.41 4.58
C ALA A 121 -6.15 10.39 3.72
N SER A 122 -6.23 9.90 2.48
CA SER A 122 -5.06 9.75 1.61
C SER A 122 -4.63 11.09 1.01
N ARG A 123 -3.31 11.30 1.02
CA ARG A 123 -2.66 12.35 0.23
C ARG A 123 -2.68 12.00 -1.26
N PHE A 124 -2.55 10.73 -1.58
CA PHE A 124 -2.49 10.23 -2.95
C PHE A 124 -3.26 8.92 -3.07
N ARG A 125 -4.18 8.86 -4.02
CA ARG A 125 -4.88 7.63 -4.38
C ARG A 125 -4.19 7.04 -5.61
N LEU A 126 -3.50 5.92 -5.41
CA LEU A 126 -2.70 5.27 -6.44
C LEU A 126 -3.47 4.10 -7.04
N SER A 127 -3.60 4.09 -8.37
CA SER A 127 -4.10 2.94 -9.10
C SER A 127 -2.94 2.19 -9.74
N MET A 128 -2.86 0.88 -9.47
CA MET A 128 -1.89 0.01 -10.10
C MET A 128 -2.29 -0.30 -11.56
N SER A 129 -3.60 -0.32 -11.85
CA SER A 129 -4.15 -0.66 -13.15
C SER A 129 -5.67 -0.52 -13.11
N PRO A 130 -6.35 -0.32 -14.26
CA PRO A 130 -7.80 -0.52 -14.36
C PRO A 130 -8.23 -1.96 -14.08
N MET A 131 -7.30 -2.92 -14.25
CA MET A 131 -7.53 -4.33 -13.93
C MET A 131 -7.46 -4.55 -12.42
N THR A 132 -8.22 -5.51 -11.92
CA THR A 132 -8.21 -5.91 -10.52
C THR A 132 -7.15 -6.99 -10.29
N PHE A 133 -6.34 -6.82 -9.25
CA PHE A 133 -5.38 -7.83 -8.79
C PHE A 133 -5.78 -8.33 -7.41
N PRO A 134 -5.52 -9.62 -7.09
CA PRO A 134 -5.64 -10.10 -5.73
C PRO A 134 -4.79 -9.24 -4.78
N HIS A 135 -5.33 -8.89 -3.62
CA HIS A 135 -4.64 -8.00 -2.68
C HIS A 135 -3.26 -8.53 -2.23
N GLN A 136 -3.09 -9.84 -2.18
CA GLN A 136 -1.79 -10.47 -1.84
C GLN A 136 -0.76 -10.26 -2.95
N LEU A 137 -1.16 -10.38 -4.22
CA LEU A 137 -0.28 -10.10 -5.36
C LEU A 137 0.01 -8.60 -5.45
N ALA A 138 -0.97 -7.75 -5.21
CA ALA A 138 -0.79 -6.31 -5.17
C ALA A 138 0.28 -5.88 -4.15
N ARG A 139 0.37 -6.58 -3.02
CA ARG A 139 1.44 -6.34 -2.03
C ARG A 139 2.83 -6.57 -2.61
N VAL A 140 3.04 -7.67 -3.33
CA VAL A 140 4.31 -7.98 -4.00
C VAL A 140 4.64 -6.88 -5.01
N MET A 141 3.66 -6.52 -5.85
CA MET A 141 3.81 -5.48 -6.88
C MET A 141 4.16 -4.12 -6.26
N LEU A 142 3.50 -3.75 -5.18
CA LEU A 142 3.77 -2.50 -4.47
C LEU A 142 5.20 -2.47 -3.90
N LEU A 143 5.62 -3.53 -3.21
CA LEU A 143 6.97 -3.64 -2.67
C LEU A 143 8.03 -3.52 -3.77
N GLU A 144 7.81 -4.18 -4.90
CA GLU A 144 8.69 -4.08 -6.06
C GLU A 144 8.74 -2.65 -6.60
N GLN A 145 7.59 -1.98 -6.73
CA GLN A 145 7.55 -0.60 -7.23
C GLN A 145 8.16 0.40 -6.26
N ILE A 146 8.03 0.22 -4.96
CA ILE A 146 8.73 1.06 -3.98
C ILE A 146 10.24 0.86 -4.08
N TYR A 147 10.69 -0.39 -4.20
CA TYR A 147 12.11 -0.68 -4.43
C TYR A 147 12.61 -0.02 -5.71
N ARG A 148 11.87 -0.17 -6.81
CA ARG A 148 12.18 0.47 -8.10
C ARG A 148 12.24 1.98 -7.98
N ALA A 149 11.34 2.60 -7.25
CA ALA A 149 11.34 4.04 -7.00
C ALA A 149 12.62 4.51 -6.33
N PHE A 150 13.09 3.80 -5.29
CA PHE A 150 14.37 4.12 -4.65
C PHE A 150 15.56 3.93 -5.60
N MET A 151 15.53 2.89 -6.44
CA MET A 151 16.57 2.67 -7.44
C MET A 151 16.60 3.80 -8.48
N ILE A 152 15.46 4.27 -8.93
CA ILE A 152 15.36 5.42 -9.86
C ILE A 152 15.93 6.67 -9.20
N THR A 153 15.49 7.00 -8.00
CA THR A 153 15.92 8.21 -7.27
C THR A 153 17.42 8.21 -6.98
N ASN A 154 18.00 7.04 -6.70
CA ASN A 154 19.43 6.92 -6.39
C ASN A 154 20.32 6.63 -7.62
N GLY A 155 19.76 6.71 -8.83
CA GLY A 155 20.53 6.49 -10.07
C GLY A 155 20.97 5.04 -10.30
N GLY A 156 20.30 4.09 -9.69
CA GLY A 156 20.59 2.68 -9.88
C GLY A 156 20.22 2.14 -11.25
N LYS A 157 20.81 1.01 -11.65
CA LYS A 157 20.61 0.41 -12.99
C LYS A 157 19.41 -0.56 -13.07
N TYR A 158 18.60 -0.68 -12.04
CA TYR A 158 17.50 -1.63 -11.96
C TYR A 158 16.37 -1.30 -12.96
N HIS A 159 15.99 -0.03 -13.01
CA HIS A 159 14.96 0.43 -13.94
C HIS A 159 15.54 0.68 -15.33
N LYS A 160 14.87 0.13 -16.35
CA LYS A 160 15.28 0.24 -17.75
C LYS A 160 14.19 0.89 -18.59
#